data_8ba348238c4cbf637cf085070f302635
#
_entry.id   8ba348238c4cbf637cf085070f302635
#
_cell.length_a   1.000
_cell.length_b   1.000
_cell.length_c   1.000
_cell.angle_alpha   90.00
_cell.angle_beta   90.00
_cell.angle_gamma   90.00
#
_symmetry.space_group_name_H-M   'P 1'
#
loop_
_entity.id
_entity.type
_entity.pdbx_description
1 polymer ?
#
loop_
_entity_poly.entity_id
_entity_poly.type
_entity_poly.pdbx_seq_one_letter_code
_entity_poly.pdbx_strand_id
1 'polypeptide(L)'
;TEFLPQLNEGSIYITATLPQSISLDESVELANRMRRTLASYPEVRQVLSQTGRPNDGTDATGFYNIEFHVDIYPEKQWESKLTKAELIEKMQDRLAIYPGVDFNFSQPISDNVEEAASGVKGSIAVKVFGKDLYESEKKAVEVYKVLQTVDGIEDLGVIRNIGQPELRIELNESRLARYGVAKEDVQSIIEMAIGGKSASLLYEDERKF
;
A
#
# COMPACT_ATOMS: atom_id res chain seq x y z
N THR A 1 -14.82 -15.11 19.37
CA THR A 1 -13.56 -15.07 20.15
C THR A 1 -12.50 -14.48 19.28
N GLU A 2 -12.11 -13.26 19.57
CA GLU A 2 -11.00 -12.59 18.88
C GLU A 2 -9.69 -13.27 19.31
N PHE A 3 -8.78 -13.47 18.34
CA PHE A 3 -7.48 -14.10 18.59
C PHE A 3 -6.55 -13.18 19.40
N LEU A 4 -6.72 -11.86 19.25
CA LEU A 4 -5.99 -10.84 20.00
C LEU A 4 -6.96 -9.85 20.65
N PRO A 5 -6.66 -9.35 21.84
CA PRO A 5 -7.44 -8.25 22.42
C PRO A 5 -7.32 -7.01 21.54
N GLN A 6 -8.40 -6.23 21.43
CA GLN A 6 -8.36 -4.95 20.72
C GLN A 6 -7.32 -4.04 21.37
N LEU A 7 -6.24 -3.79 20.64
CA LEU A 7 -5.19 -2.88 21.05
C LEU A 7 -5.58 -1.45 20.65
N ASN A 8 -5.56 -0.50 21.58
CA ASN A 8 -5.68 0.91 21.23
C ASN A 8 -4.29 1.55 21.26
N GLU A 9 -3.70 1.75 20.09
CA GLU A 9 -2.31 2.20 19.92
C GLU A 9 -2.16 3.73 19.90
N GLY A 10 -3.26 4.48 20.08
CA GLY A 10 -3.21 5.94 20.01
C GLY A 10 -2.91 6.51 18.62
N SER A 11 -3.00 5.68 17.59
CA SER A 11 -2.84 6.05 16.19
C SER A 11 -3.85 5.33 15.32
N ILE A 12 -4.06 5.83 14.10
CA ILE A 12 -4.85 5.20 13.05
C ILE A 12 -3.92 4.94 11.88
N TYR A 13 -3.97 3.74 11.32
CA TYR A 13 -3.26 3.38 10.11
C TYR A 13 -4.26 3.23 8.98
N ILE A 14 -4.02 3.93 7.87
CA ILE A 14 -4.94 3.91 6.73
C ILE A 14 -4.15 3.48 5.51
N THR A 15 -4.59 2.41 4.87
CA THR A 15 -4.10 2.00 3.56
C THR A 15 -5.10 2.44 2.50
N ALA A 16 -4.64 3.21 1.52
CA ALA A 16 -5.41 3.59 0.34
C ALA A 16 -4.87 2.85 -0.89
N THR A 17 -5.72 2.00 -1.48
CA THR A 17 -5.40 1.25 -2.70
C THR A 17 -6.02 1.95 -3.90
N LEU A 18 -5.19 2.49 -4.77
CA LEU A 18 -5.56 3.18 -6.00
C LEU A 18 -5.59 2.21 -7.19
N PRO A 19 -6.09 2.64 -8.37
CA PRO A 19 -5.97 1.85 -9.59
C PRO A 19 -4.51 1.52 -9.90
N GLN A 20 -4.22 0.26 -10.23
CA GLN A 20 -2.83 -0.22 -10.43
C GLN A 20 -2.07 0.47 -11.57
N SER A 21 -2.80 1.08 -12.53
CA SER A 21 -2.22 1.82 -13.65
C SER A 21 -1.85 3.28 -13.33
N ILE A 22 -2.01 3.70 -12.08
CA ILE A 22 -1.73 5.09 -11.66
C ILE A 22 -0.22 5.39 -11.77
N SER A 23 0.12 6.62 -12.16
CA SER A 23 1.49 7.11 -12.14
C SER A 23 1.92 7.48 -10.72
N LEU A 24 3.24 7.49 -10.47
CA LEU A 24 3.78 7.95 -9.19
C LEU A 24 3.38 9.41 -8.89
N ASP A 25 3.46 10.29 -9.89
CA ASP A 25 3.15 11.72 -9.72
C ASP A 25 1.69 11.93 -9.28
N GLU A 26 0.75 11.27 -9.94
CA GLU A 26 -0.67 11.35 -9.57
C GLU A 26 -0.94 10.72 -8.20
N SER A 27 -0.28 9.61 -7.89
CA SER A 27 -0.38 8.97 -6.58
C SER A 27 0.12 9.90 -5.46
N VAL A 28 1.25 10.58 -5.66
CA VAL A 28 1.80 11.56 -4.71
C VAL A 28 0.87 12.76 -4.55
N GLU A 29 0.27 13.24 -5.64
CA GLU A 29 -0.70 14.35 -5.56
C GLU A 29 -1.94 13.96 -4.77
N LEU A 30 -2.50 12.76 -5.02
CA LEU A 30 -3.61 12.22 -4.25
C LEU A 30 -3.24 12.04 -2.77
N ALA A 31 -2.07 11.46 -2.48
CA ALA A 31 -1.57 11.34 -1.11
C ALA A 31 -1.52 12.68 -0.39
N ASN A 32 -1.02 13.72 -1.06
CA ASN A 32 -0.96 15.07 -0.50
C ASN A 32 -2.34 15.67 -0.23
N ARG A 33 -3.33 15.43 -1.09
CA ARG A 33 -4.71 15.88 -0.90
C ARG A 33 -5.36 15.15 0.28
N MET A 34 -5.26 13.83 0.34
CA MET A 34 -5.80 12.99 1.42
C MET A 34 -5.14 13.35 2.76
N ARG A 35 -3.82 13.52 2.78
CA ARG A 35 -3.09 13.94 3.99
C ARG A 35 -3.58 15.27 4.56
N ARG A 36 -3.83 16.27 3.69
CA ARG A 36 -4.40 17.55 4.14
C ARG A 36 -5.81 17.38 4.69
N THR A 37 -6.61 16.50 4.10
CA THR A 37 -7.95 16.17 4.60
C THR A 37 -7.87 15.54 6.00
N LEU A 38 -7.02 14.54 6.18
CA LEU A 38 -6.82 13.87 7.47
C LEU A 38 -6.24 14.83 8.53
N ALA A 39 -5.27 15.66 8.15
CA ALA A 39 -4.66 16.65 9.06
C ALA A 39 -5.60 17.80 9.45
N SER A 40 -6.77 17.92 8.82
CA SER A 40 -7.75 18.98 9.16
C SER A 40 -8.62 18.66 10.38
N TYR A 41 -8.55 17.44 10.91
CA TYR A 41 -9.28 17.06 12.11
C TYR A 41 -8.55 17.56 13.36
N PRO A 42 -9.23 18.21 14.30
CA PRO A 42 -8.60 18.73 15.53
C PRO A 42 -8.03 17.63 16.44
N GLU A 43 -8.55 16.40 16.32
CA GLU A 43 -8.07 15.23 17.02
C GLU A 43 -6.73 14.71 16.50
N VAL A 44 -6.33 15.11 15.29
CA VAL A 44 -5.12 14.66 14.63
C VAL A 44 -3.95 15.57 14.97
N ARG A 45 -2.88 14.96 15.48
CA ARG A 45 -1.63 15.65 15.80
C ARG A 45 -0.72 15.76 14.61
N GLN A 46 -0.57 14.68 13.85
CA GLN A 46 0.32 14.58 12.70
C GLN A 46 -0.14 13.50 11.75
N VAL A 47 0.10 13.68 10.46
CA VAL A 47 -0.10 12.67 9.43
C VAL A 47 1.19 12.50 8.62
N LEU A 48 1.71 11.28 8.64
CA LEU A 48 2.78 10.84 7.74
C LEU A 48 2.17 10.01 6.62
N SER A 49 2.72 10.09 5.42
CA SER A 49 2.29 9.24 4.31
C SER A 49 3.48 8.67 3.55
N GLN A 50 3.34 7.41 3.13
CA GLN A 50 4.24 6.73 2.23
C GLN A 50 3.47 6.40 0.95
N THR A 51 4.07 6.66 -0.21
CA THR A 51 3.49 6.33 -1.52
C THR A 51 4.39 5.32 -2.20
N GLY A 52 3.82 4.18 -2.59
CA GLY A 52 4.58 3.08 -3.17
C GLY A 52 5.47 2.37 -2.15
N ARG A 53 6.61 1.90 -2.61
CA ARG A 53 7.55 1.08 -1.83
C ARG A 53 8.94 1.70 -1.79
N PRO A 54 9.76 1.36 -0.79
CA PRO A 54 11.18 1.71 -0.80
C PRO A 54 11.93 0.96 -1.93
N ASN A 55 13.05 1.53 -2.40
CA ASN A 55 13.84 0.95 -3.48
C ASN A 55 14.73 -0.23 -3.05
N ASP A 56 14.70 -0.62 -1.79
CA ASP A 56 15.52 -1.70 -1.22
C ASP A 56 14.96 -3.11 -1.43
N GLY A 57 13.76 -3.22 -2.03
CA GLY A 57 13.11 -4.49 -2.32
C GLY A 57 12.47 -5.18 -1.10
N THR A 58 12.35 -4.50 0.03
CA THR A 58 11.73 -5.04 1.25
C THR A 58 10.21 -5.14 1.15
N ASP A 59 9.59 -4.41 0.23
CA ASP A 59 8.15 -4.40 -0.02
C ASP A 59 7.87 -4.67 -1.51
N ALA A 60 6.84 -5.45 -1.80
CA ALA A 60 6.43 -5.82 -3.16
C ALA A 60 5.33 -4.91 -3.74
N THR A 61 4.88 -3.90 -2.99
CA THR A 61 3.80 -3.02 -3.42
C THR A 61 4.22 -2.06 -4.55
N GLY A 62 3.26 -1.40 -5.19
CA GLY A 62 3.48 -0.46 -6.29
C GLY A 62 2.99 0.96 -5.97
N PHE A 63 3.05 1.85 -6.95
CA PHE A 63 2.64 3.25 -6.80
C PHE A 63 1.15 3.43 -6.47
N TYR A 64 0.36 2.40 -6.67
CA TYR A 64 -1.06 2.34 -6.33
C TYR A 64 -1.33 2.24 -4.82
N ASN A 65 -0.32 1.96 -4.00
CA ASN A 65 -0.46 1.86 -2.55
C ASN A 65 0.00 3.13 -1.87
N ILE A 66 -0.87 3.70 -1.04
CA ILE A 66 -0.53 4.82 -0.16
C ILE A 66 -0.87 4.41 1.26
N GLU A 67 0.07 4.59 2.16
CA GLU A 67 -0.09 4.33 3.58
C GLU A 67 -0.05 5.62 4.37
N PHE A 68 -1.00 5.82 5.28
CA PHE A 68 -1.05 6.97 6.17
C PHE A 68 -0.92 6.51 7.61
N HIS A 69 0.04 7.06 8.30
CA HIS A 69 0.14 6.97 9.74
C HIS A 69 -0.43 8.25 10.35
N VAL A 70 -1.61 8.14 10.96
CA VAL A 70 -2.34 9.25 11.56
C VAL A 70 -2.16 9.17 13.06
N ASP A 71 -1.32 10.05 13.58
CA ASP A 71 -1.09 10.19 15.01
C ASP A 71 -2.16 11.12 15.60
N ILE A 72 -2.85 10.65 16.63
CA ILE A 72 -3.97 11.34 17.24
C ILE A 72 -3.65 11.74 18.68
N TYR A 73 -4.23 12.85 19.12
CA TYR A 73 -4.17 13.23 20.53
C TYR A 73 -4.92 12.20 21.38
N PRO A 74 -4.54 12.01 22.66
CA PRO A 74 -5.30 11.17 23.56
C PRO A 74 -6.78 11.59 23.60
N GLU A 75 -7.71 10.64 23.53
CA GLU A 75 -9.16 10.90 23.47
C GLU A 75 -9.65 11.83 24.62
N LYS A 76 -9.01 11.77 25.77
CA LYS A 76 -9.32 12.65 26.93
C LYS A 76 -9.06 14.14 26.66
N GLN A 77 -8.28 14.47 25.63
CA GLN A 77 -7.96 15.85 25.24
C GLN A 77 -8.86 16.36 24.11
N TRP A 78 -9.73 15.50 23.55
CA TRP A 78 -10.60 15.89 22.46
C TRP A 78 -11.76 16.75 22.92
N GLU A 79 -11.93 17.91 22.30
CA GLU A 79 -13.05 18.80 22.56
C GLU A 79 -14.36 18.28 21.95
N SER A 80 -14.26 17.52 20.87
CA SER A 80 -15.41 16.99 20.11
C SER A 80 -16.21 15.93 20.86
N LYS A 81 -15.69 15.33 21.93
CA LYS A 81 -16.26 14.18 22.65
C LYS A 81 -16.55 12.95 21.77
N LEU A 82 -15.93 12.87 20.59
CA LEU A 82 -16.00 11.70 19.72
C LEU A 82 -15.24 10.53 20.36
N THR A 83 -15.65 9.34 20.05
CA THR A 83 -14.85 8.13 20.21
C THR A 83 -13.91 7.97 19.01
N LYS A 84 -12.87 7.16 19.14
CA LYS A 84 -11.97 6.83 18.01
C LYS A 84 -12.73 6.21 16.85
N ALA A 85 -13.73 5.35 17.11
CA ALA A 85 -14.56 4.74 16.08
C ALA A 85 -15.37 5.79 15.29
N GLU A 86 -16.01 6.75 15.98
CA GLU A 86 -16.73 7.83 15.31
C GLU A 86 -15.82 8.78 14.52
N LEU A 87 -14.57 8.96 14.97
CA LEU A 87 -13.58 9.71 14.21
C LEU A 87 -13.20 8.96 12.92
N ILE A 88 -13.00 7.64 13.00
CA ILE A 88 -12.71 6.79 11.83
C ILE A 88 -13.87 6.86 10.83
N GLU A 89 -15.10 6.71 11.27
CA GLU A 89 -16.30 6.81 10.42
C GLU A 89 -16.34 8.16 9.67
N LYS A 90 -16.10 9.27 10.37
CA LYS A 90 -16.03 10.59 9.73
C LYS A 90 -14.89 10.73 8.73
N MET A 91 -13.75 10.09 8.99
CA MET A 91 -12.62 10.07 8.05
C MET A 91 -12.96 9.24 6.82
N GLN A 92 -13.61 8.08 6.97
CA GLN A 92 -14.10 7.24 5.88
C GLN A 92 -15.06 8.02 4.98
N ASP A 93 -16.09 8.64 5.54
CA ASP A 93 -17.05 9.46 4.80
C ASP A 93 -16.37 10.56 3.98
N ARG A 94 -15.40 11.22 4.59
CA ARG A 94 -14.70 12.33 3.93
C ARG A 94 -13.70 11.88 2.86
N LEU A 95 -13.16 10.67 2.98
CA LEU A 95 -12.29 10.06 1.97
C LEU A 95 -13.08 9.36 0.87
N ALA A 96 -14.35 9.02 1.07
CA ALA A 96 -15.22 8.42 0.06
C ALA A 96 -15.43 9.30 -1.19
N ILE A 97 -15.05 10.58 -1.15
CA ILE A 97 -15.07 11.48 -2.32
C ILE A 97 -14.05 11.10 -3.41
N TYR A 98 -13.07 10.23 -3.09
CA TYR A 98 -12.06 9.78 -4.05
C TYR A 98 -12.54 8.52 -4.77
N PRO A 99 -13.03 8.62 -6.03
CA PRO A 99 -13.60 7.48 -6.72
C PRO A 99 -12.52 6.46 -7.11
N GLY A 100 -12.82 5.17 -6.95
CA GLY A 100 -11.94 4.08 -7.33
C GLY A 100 -10.74 3.89 -6.40
N VAL A 101 -10.80 4.46 -5.20
CA VAL A 101 -9.82 4.24 -4.13
C VAL A 101 -10.49 3.41 -3.05
N ASP A 102 -9.89 2.27 -2.72
CA ASP A 102 -10.31 1.43 -1.62
C ASP A 102 -9.52 1.82 -0.37
N PHE A 103 -10.21 2.09 0.73
CA PHE A 103 -9.60 2.45 2.01
C PHE A 103 -9.77 1.34 3.03
N ASN A 104 -8.68 1.01 3.73
CA ASN A 104 -8.69 0.15 4.90
C ASN A 104 -8.19 0.95 6.11
N PHE A 105 -8.94 0.89 7.21
CA PHE A 105 -8.61 1.56 8.47
C PHE A 105 -8.24 0.53 9.53
N SER A 106 -7.07 0.67 10.09
CA SER A 106 -6.50 -0.30 11.01
C SER A 106 -5.57 0.36 12.05
N GLN A 107 -4.72 -0.43 12.65
CA GLN A 107 -3.69 0.01 13.58
C GLN A 107 -2.37 -0.69 13.25
N PRO A 108 -1.20 -0.03 13.42
CA PRO A 108 0.09 -0.56 12.96
C PRO A 108 0.46 -1.95 13.51
N ILE A 109 0.23 -2.21 14.80
CA ILE A 109 0.55 -3.50 15.40
C ILE A 109 -0.45 -4.57 14.94
N SER A 110 -1.74 -4.23 14.88
CA SER A 110 -2.78 -5.14 14.39
C SER A 110 -2.47 -5.61 12.96
N ASP A 111 -2.17 -4.67 12.06
CA ASP A 111 -1.81 -4.97 10.66
C ASP A 111 -0.59 -5.88 10.55
N ASN A 112 0.48 -5.55 11.29
CA ASN A 112 1.70 -6.35 11.26
C ASN A 112 1.47 -7.79 11.76
N VAL A 113 0.64 -7.97 12.79
CA VAL A 113 0.32 -9.30 13.32
C VAL A 113 -0.57 -10.08 12.35
N GLU A 114 -1.57 -9.44 11.75
CA GLU A 114 -2.46 -10.08 10.78
C GLU A 114 -1.69 -10.48 9.52
N GLU A 115 -0.83 -9.61 9.01
CA GLU A 115 0.03 -9.88 7.86
C GLU A 115 1.02 -11.03 8.14
N ALA A 116 1.65 -11.04 9.32
CA ALA A 116 2.54 -12.13 9.72
C ALA A 116 1.81 -13.47 9.86
N ALA A 117 0.55 -13.46 10.30
CA ALA A 117 -0.25 -14.68 10.51
C ALA A 117 -0.89 -15.20 9.22
N SER A 118 -1.41 -14.32 8.36
CA SER A 118 -2.23 -14.69 7.18
C SER A 118 -1.60 -14.32 5.83
N GLY A 119 -0.60 -13.44 5.84
CA GLY A 119 0.03 -12.86 4.63
C GLY A 119 -0.79 -11.75 3.99
N VAL A 120 -1.82 -11.23 4.67
CA VAL A 120 -2.63 -10.09 4.26
C VAL A 120 -3.03 -9.26 5.48
N LYS A 121 -3.23 -7.97 5.28
CA LYS A 121 -3.78 -7.07 6.30
C LYS A 121 -5.30 -7.23 6.29
N GLY A 122 -5.86 -7.81 7.33
CA GLY A 122 -7.31 -8.03 7.49
C GLY A 122 -7.66 -9.32 8.22
N SER A 123 -8.75 -9.27 8.97
CA SER A 123 -9.21 -10.38 9.83
C SER A 123 -9.63 -11.63 9.06
N ILE A 124 -10.05 -11.47 7.79
CA ILE A 124 -10.49 -12.56 6.92
C ILE A 124 -9.87 -12.39 5.53
N ALA A 125 -9.27 -13.46 5.02
CA ALA A 125 -8.73 -13.50 3.67
C ALA A 125 -9.33 -14.66 2.88
N VAL A 126 -9.92 -14.37 1.72
CA VAL A 126 -10.37 -15.37 0.76
C VAL A 126 -9.36 -15.43 -0.38
N LYS A 127 -8.63 -16.55 -0.48
CA LYS A 127 -7.61 -16.77 -1.50
C LYS A 127 -8.16 -17.61 -2.64
N VAL A 128 -8.14 -17.05 -3.85
CA VAL A 128 -8.58 -17.71 -5.09
C VAL A 128 -7.33 -18.20 -5.84
N PHE A 129 -7.22 -19.50 -6.06
CA PHE A 129 -6.10 -20.12 -6.76
C PHE A 129 -6.52 -20.58 -8.16
N GLY A 130 -5.69 -20.30 -9.16
CA GLY A 130 -5.92 -20.73 -10.55
C GLY A 130 -4.63 -20.69 -11.37
N LYS A 131 -4.64 -21.37 -12.52
CA LYS A 131 -3.52 -21.34 -13.48
C LYS A 131 -3.54 -20.07 -14.35
N ASP A 132 -4.72 -19.50 -14.56
CA ASP A 132 -4.94 -18.30 -15.33
C ASP A 132 -5.29 -17.15 -14.40
N LEU A 133 -4.50 -16.07 -14.45
CA LEU A 133 -4.68 -14.91 -13.59
C LEU A 133 -5.96 -14.14 -13.89
N TYR A 134 -6.36 -14.06 -15.17
CA TYR A 134 -7.59 -13.35 -15.57
C TYR A 134 -8.83 -14.08 -15.07
N GLU A 135 -8.87 -15.42 -15.20
CA GLU A 135 -9.97 -16.21 -14.66
C GLU A 135 -10.00 -16.17 -13.13
N SER A 136 -8.83 -16.16 -12.49
CA SER A 136 -8.73 -16.06 -11.03
C SER A 136 -9.23 -14.69 -10.53
N GLU A 137 -8.87 -13.59 -11.19
CA GLU A 137 -9.37 -12.25 -10.85
C GLU A 137 -10.87 -12.14 -11.07
N LYS A 138 -11.39 -12.66 -12.18
CA LYS A 138 -12.82 -12.69 -12.44
C LYS A 138 -13.58 -13.42 -11.34
N LYS A 139 -13.06 -14.56 -10.87
CA LYS A 139 -13.64 -15.30 -9.75
C LYS A 139 -13.54 -14.54 -8.42
N ALA A 140 -12.44 -13.88 -8.16
CA ALA A 140 -12.30 -13.01 -6.99
C ALA A 140 -13.34 -11.88 -6.98
N VAL A 141 -13.59 -11.25 -8.13
CA VAL A 141 -14.64 -10.24 -8.28
C VAL A 141 -16.05 -10.82 -8.08
N GLU A 142 -16.31 -12.04 -8.54
CA GLU A 142 -17.58 -12.73 -8.29
C GLU A 142 -17.78 -12.98 -6.77
N VAL A 143 -16.74 -13.45 -6.10
CA VAL A 143 -16.76 -13.64 -4.63
C VAL A 143 -16.97 -12.31 -3.90
N TYR A 144 -16.25 -11.26 -4.30
CA TYR A 144 -16.42 -9.92 -3.75
C TYR A 144 -17.88 -9.44 -3.79
N LYS A 145 -18.56 -9.60 -4.95
CA LYS A 145 -19.98 -9.20 -5.10
C LYS A 145 -20.90 -9.97 -4.16
N VAL A 146 -20.62 -11.24 -3.89
CA VAL A 146 -21.39 -12.04 -2.94
C VAL A 146 -21.11 -11.55 -1.52
N LEU A 147 -19.86 -11.33 -1.16
CA LEU A 147 -19.48 -10.87 0.18
C LEU A 147 -20.04 -9.48 0.52
N GLN A 148 -20.19 -8.58 -0.47
CA GLN A 148 -20.83 -7.28 -0.27
C GLN A 148 -22.29 -7.38 0.22
N THR A 149 -22.95 -8.52 0.01
CA THR A 149 -24.34 -8.75 0.45
C THR A 149 -24.45 -9.37 1.84
N VAL A 150 -23.32 -9.66 2.48
CA VAL A 150 -23.28 -10.30 3.81
C VAL A 150 -23.16 -9.22 4.89
N ASP A 151 -24.15 -9.17 5.78
CA ASP A 151 -24.14 -8.24 6.90
C ASP A 151 -22.95 -8.45 7.84
N GLY A 152 -22.32 -7.36 8.27
CA GLY A 152 -21.19 -7.36 9.19
C GLY A 152 -19.81 -7.51 8.51
N ILE A 153 -19.74 -7.47 7.18
CA ILE A 153 -18.48 -7.33 6.44
C ILE A 153 -18.25 -5.85 6.17
N GLU A 154 -17.15 -5.33 6.67
CA GLU A 154 -16.66 -3.97 6.47
C GLU A 154 -15.30 -4.00 5.78
N ASP A 155 -14.92 -2.90 5.12
CA ASP A 155 -13.62 -2.71 4.45
C ASP A 155 -13.25 -3.84 3.45
N LEU A 156 -14.25 -4.32 2.71
CA LEU A 156 -14.06 -5.39 1.74
C LEU A 156 -13.31 -4.88 0.51
N GLY A 157 -12.11 -5.43 0.25
CA GLY A 157 -11.27 -5.11 -0.90
C GLY A 157 -10.91 -6.34 -1.73
N VAL A 158 -10.53 -6.11 -2.99
CA VAL A 158 -9.94 -7.14 -3.87
C VAL A 158 -8.50 -6.75 -4.21
N ILE A 159 -7.55 -7.58 -3.80
CA ILE A 159 -6.15 -7.43 -4.23
C ILE A 159 -6.05 -7.91 -5.67
N ARG A 160 -5.78 -6.99 -6.58
CA ARG A 160 -5.64 -7.26 -8.01
C ARG A 160 -4.17 -7.43 -8.37
N ASN A 161 -3.86 -8.47 -9.13
CA ASN A 161 -2.50 -8.77 -9.59
C ASN A 161 -2.32 -8.50 -11.10
N ILE A 162 -3.36 -8.00 -11.78
CA ILE A 162 -3.36 -7.74 -13.22
C ILE A 162 -3.43 -6.24 -13.45
N GLY A 163 -2.70 -5.75 -14.46
CA GLY A 163 -2.75 -4.34 -14.89
C GLY A 163 -1.52 -3.52 -14.53
N GLN A 164 -0.52 -4.09 -13.88
CA GLN A 164 0.77 -3.42 -13.72
C GLN A 164 1.53 -3.47 -15.08
N PRO A 165 1.94 -2.31 -15.62
CA PRO A 165 2.77 -2.28 -16.81
C PRO A 165 4.16 -2.84 -16.49
N GLU A 166 4.64 -3.78 -17.32
CA GLU A 166 6.01 -4.32 -17.23
C GLU A 166 6.83 -3.81 -18.40
N LEU A 167 8.05 -3.34 -18.14
CA LEU A 167 9.06 -3.11 -19.16
C LEU A 167 9.95 -4.35 -19.25
N ARG A 168 9.75 -5.16 -20.30
CA ARG A 168 10.61 -6.31 -20.59
C ARG A 168 11.70 -5.91 -21.58
N ILE A 169 12.95 -6.06 -21.18
CA ILE A 169 14.12 -5.79 -22.02
C ILE A 169 14.77 -7.11 -22.41
N GLU A 170 14.69 -7.45 -23.70
CA GLU A 170 15.30 -8.66 -24.25
C GLU A 170 16.62 -8.30 -24.94
N LEU A 171 17.71 -8.94 -24.53
CA LEU A 171 19.03 -8.72 -25.10
C LEU A 171 19.20 -9.59 -26.35
N ASN A 172 19.65 -8.98 -27.45
CA ASN A 172 19.98 -9.71 -28.68
C ASN A 172 21.41 -10.23 -28.61
N GLU A 173 21.58 -11.49 -28.24
CA GLU A 173 22.89 -12.12 -28.04
C GLU A 173 23.79 -12.08 -29.27
N SER A 174 23.23 -12.24 -30.48
CA SER A 174 23.99 -12.18 -31.74
C SER A 174 24.56 -10.79 -32.00
N ARG A 175 23.83 -9.72 -31.62
CA ARG A 175 24.34 -8.35 -31.71
C ARG A 175 25.37 -8.07 -30.63
N LEU A 176 25.17 -8.52 -29.41
CA LEU A 176 26.15 -8.38 -28.35
C LEU A 176 27.51 -9.00 -28.75
N ALA A 177 27.48 -10.24 -29.23
CA ALA A 177 28.69 -10.92 -29.72
C ALA A 177 29.37 -10.17 -30.86
N ARG A 178 28.54 -9.62 -31.83
CA ARG A 178 29.10 -8.86 -32.96
C ARG A 178 29.80 -7.56 -32.55
N TYR A 179 29.33 -6.92 -31.49
CA TYR A 179 29.93 -5.68 -30.98
C TYR A 179 30.93 -5.93 -29.86
N GLY A 180 31.17 -7.19 -29.46
CA GLY A 180 32.11 -7.53 -28.40
C GLY A 180 31.67 -7.02 -27.02
N VAL A 181 30.35 -6.87 -26.78
CA VAL A 181 29.79 -6.37 -25.54
C VAL A 181 29.34 -7.54 -24.68
N ALA A 182 29.77 -7.57 -23.43
CA ALA A 182 29.35 -8.60 -22.49
C ALA A 182 27.91 -8.36 -22.00
N LYS A 183 27.16 -9.42 -21.78
CA LYS A 183 25.77 -9.37 -21.30
C LYS A 183 25.68 -8.70 -19.92
N GLU A 184 26.64 -8.97 -19.06
CA GLU A 184 26.74 -8.40 -17.71
C GLU A 184 26.90 -6.87 -17.73
N ASP A 185 27.67 -6.35 -18.70
CA ASP A 185 27.86 -4.89 -18.83
C ASP A 185 26.55 -4.20 -19.19
N VAL A 186 25.82 -4.79 -20.16
CA VAL A 186 24.50 -4.25 -20.56
C VAL A 186 23.49 -4.34 -19.41
N GLN A 187 23.44 -5.46 -18.72
CA GLN A 187 22.55 -5.61 -17.56
C GLN A 187 22.88 -4.59 -16.45
N SER A 188 24.17 -4.37 -16.18
CA SER A 188 24.60 -3.36 -15.20
C SER A 188 24.20 -1.94 -15.58
N ILE A 189 24.29 -1.61 -16.89
CA ILE A 189 23.84 -0.30 -17.39
C ILE A 189 22.32 -0.15 -17.27
N ILE A 190 21.56 -1.19 -17.63
CA ILE A 190 20.10 -1.19 -17.50
C ILE A 190 19.69 -1.02 -16.03
N GLU A 191 20.31 -1.75 -15.13
CA GLU A 191 20.11 -1.63 -13.69
C GLU A 191 20.38 -0.20 -13.20
N MET A 192 21.50 0.40 -13.59
CA MET A 192 21.83 1.78 -13.23
C MET A 192 20.83 2.80 -13.80
N ALA A 193 20.41 2.62 -15.05
CA ALA A 193 19.57 3.60 -15.75
C ALA A 193 18.10 3.56 -15.33
N ILE A 194 17.59 2.39 -14.96
CA ILE A 194 16.14 2.17 -14.71
C ILE A 194 15.87 1.89 -13.23
N GLY A 195 16.62 0.98 -12.61
CA GLY A 195 16.41 0.56 -11.22
C GLY A 195 17.20 1.37 -10.18
N GLY A 196 18.24 2.05 -10.63
CA GLY A 196 19.21 2.66 -9.74
C GLY A 196 20.16 1.63 -9.14
N LYS A 197 21.47 1.84 -9.26
CA LYS A 197 22.52 0.99 -8.68
C LYS A 197 23.30 1.80 -7.68
N SER A 198 23.46 1.28 -6.46
CA SER A 198 24.30 1.90 -5.45
C SER A 198 25.73 1.99 -5.97
N ALA A 199 26.27 3.21 -6.05
CA ALA A 199 27.67 3.44 -6.43
C ALA A 199 28.62 3.23 -5.25
N SER A 200 28.19 3.60 -4.03
CA SER A 200 28.92 3.43 -2.79
C SER A 200 27.99 3.55 -1.60
N LEU A 201 28.48 3.22 -0.43
CA LEU A 201 27.80 3.45 0.83
C LEU A 201 28.59 4.48 1.64
N LEU A 202 27.95 5.56 1.99
CA LEU A 202 28.53 6.56 2.89
C LEU A 202 28.08 6.23 4.32
N TYR A 203 29.04 6.17 5.22
CA TYR A 203 28.78 6.03 6.65
C TYR A 203 29.16 7.33 7.35
N GLU A 204 28.21 7.89 8.09
CA GLU A 204 28.43 8.99 9.03
C GLU A 204 28.08 8.48 10.42
N ASP A 205 29.07 8.18 11.22
CA ASP A 205 28.95 7.46 12.50
C ASP A 205 28.21 6.12 12.31
N GLU A 206 27.04 5.95 12.92
CA GLU A 206 26.20 4.74 12.80
C GLU A 206 25.16 4.83 11.65
N ARG A 207 25.11 5.96 10.95
CA ARG A 207 24.15 6.17 9.85
C ARG A 207 24.75 5.73 8.52
N LYS A 208 23.93 5.04 7.75
CA LYS A 208 24.24 4.55 6.41
C LYS A 208 23.40 5.33 5.39
N PHE A 209 24.06 5.89 4.38
CA PHE A 209 23.44 6.63 3.27
C PHE A 209 23.79 6.00 1.93
#